data_eb16f9aba55f018286f53cf8a68ef839
#
_entry.id   eb16f9aba55f018286f53cf8a68ef839
#
_cell.length_a   1.000
_cell.length_b   1.000
_cell.length_c   1.000
_cell.angle_alpha   90.00
_cell.angle_beta   90.00
_cell.angle_gamma   90.00
#
_symmetry.space_group_name_H-M   'P 1'
#
loop_
_entity.id
_entity.type
_entity.pdbx_description
1 polymer ?
#
loop_
_entity_poly.entity_id
_entity_poly.type
_entity_poly.pdbx_seq_one_letter_code
_entity_poly.pdbx_strand_id
1 'polypeptide(L)'
;MAEFYRGFTFERDVKGRLTIEGNPVQAPLDDARLYIDSSVELQARKRERKEHLRILRRGKAAWNQWRREHPEIHPMLAAHDFVKRDASVVLDGYDFSYTNFTQANLRGMSLRGANFHQAILAKADLAGADLEESNFCRTDFYETNFERAWLTGANLQGVQLAGTNLTRAHLRGCWVYGLSAWDLKLGGADQGDLRIHYKELVGAQGIDRYATVDGIDVASFMYFTLNNGNIARIIEATTSQWVLLLGRFQVHRKVLDELAKALEDRGYIPIIFDFERASQRDLTETVILLAGLSRLVIVDITDPQSTPSELQAIVPNFNVTVLPIMRKGTKPFGVFSGLGKFPWVRSPIEYKNPRQLVGKIDALLAATFTGHAGGRA
;
A
#
# COMPACT_ATOMS: atom_id res chain seq x y z
N MET A 1 26.12 -19.91 -51.96
CA MET A 1 26.49 -20.77 -50.84
C MET A 1 25.34 -20.71 -49.83
N ALA A 2 24.72 -21.84 -49.52
CA ALA A 2 23.67 -21.89 -48.51
C ALA A 2 24.28 -21.82 -47.13
N GLU A 3 23.73 -21.01 -46.25
CA GLU A 3 24.16 -20.87 -44.86
C GLU A 3 23.10 -21.51 -43.96
N PHE A 4 23.52 -22.30 -43.00
CA PHE A 4 22.62 -23.06 -42.12
C PHE A 4 22.70 -22.51 -40.70
N TYR A 5 21.56 -22.14 -40.12
CA TYR A 5 21.50 -21.63 -38.74
C TYR A 5 20.26 -22.14 -38.02
N ARG A 6 20.43 -22.80 -36.88
CA ARG A 6 19.35 -23.35 -36.03
C ARG A 6 18.27 -24.15 -36.78
N GLY A 7 18.64 -24.93 -37.78
CA GLY A 7 17.73 -25.74 -38.57
C GLY A 7 17.07 -25.01 -39.74
N PHE A 8 17.44 -23.77 -40.01
CA PHE A 8 16.94 -23.01 -41.17
C PHE A 8 18.03 -22.84 -42.21
N THR A 9 17.67 -22.97 -43.48
CA THR A 9 18.56 -22.78 -44.62
C THR A 9 18.39 -21.37 -45.18
N PHE A 10 19.51 -20.62 -45.25
CA PHE A 10 19.59 -19.31 -45.88
C PHE A 10 20.18 -19.45 -47.24
N GLU A 11 19.51 -18.98 -48.26
CA GLU A 11 19.98 -18.96 -49.63
C GLU A 11 19.74 -17.58 -50.26
N ARG A 12 20.44 -17.32 -51.38
CA ARG A 12 20.08 -16.18 -52.21
C ARG A 12 19.40 -16.69 -53.48
N ASP A 13 18.26 -16.09 -53.80
CA ASP A 13 17.57 -16.42 -55.06
C ASP A 13 18.40 -15.93 -56.27
N VAL A 14 17.91 -16.29 -57.46
CA VAL A 14 18.54 -15.89 -58.74
C VAL A 14 18.66 -14.37 -58.97
N LYS A 15 17.97 -13.59 -58.15
CA LYS A 15 18.05 -12.13 -58.14
C LYS A 15 18.89 -11.57 -56.98
N GLY A 16 19.59 -12.45 -56.24
CA GLY A 16 20.45 -12.09 -55.12
C GLY A 16 19.71 -11.73 -53.81
N ARG A 17 18.41 -11.92 -53.72
CA ARG A 17 17.61 -11.64 -52.52
C ARG A 17 17.77 -12.80 -51.53
N LEU A 18 17.88 -12.44 -50.23
CA LEU A 18 17.95 -13.43 -49.17
C LEU A 18 16.62 -14.19 -49.09
N THR A 19 16.71 -15.51 -48.99
CA THR A 19 15.57 -16.39 -48.73
C THR A 19 15.83 -17.27 -47.52
N ILE A 20 14.78 -17.55 -46.74
CA ILE A 20 14.79 -18.50 -45.64
C ILE A 20 13.85 -19.64 -46.04
N GLU A 21 14.40 -20.85 -46.21
CA GLU A 21 13.64 -22.01 -46.68
C GLU A 21 12.83 -21.71 -47.97
N GLY A 22 13.44 -20.99 -48.91
CA GLY A 22 12.81 -20.60 -50.17
C GLY A 22 11.90 -19.38 -50.13
N ASN A 23 11.58 -18.83 -48.95
CA ASN A 23 10.73 -17.64 -48.81
C ASN A 23 11.58 -16.34 -48.79
N PRO A 24 11.27 -15.35 -49.62
CA PRO A 24 12.04 -14.12 -49.69
C PRO A 24 11.91 -13.29 -48.40
N VAL A 25 13.05 -12.78 -47.89
CA VAL A 25 13.13 -11.92 -46.70
C VAL A 25 13.73 -10.57 -47.11
N GLN A 26 13.04 -9.49 -46.78
CA GLN A 26 13.49 -8.10 -47.04
C GLN A 26 14.33 -7.55 -45.86
N ALA A 27 15.39 -8.27 -45.44
CA ALA A 27 16.23 -7.85 -44.35
C ALA A 27 17.69 -8.30 -44.55
N PRO A 28 18.68 -7.60 -44.00
CA PRO A 28 20.06 -8.08 -43.88
C PRO A 28 20.14 -9.41 -43.14
N LEU A 29 21.20 -10.19 -43.42
CA LEU A 29 21.36 -11.54 -42.84
C LEU A 29 21.36 -11.54 -41.29
N ASP A 30 21.93 -10.54 -40.65
CA ASP A 30 21.96 -10.44 -39.21
C ASP A 30 20.56 -10.19 -38.63
N ASP A 31 19.75 -9.33 -39.27
CA ASP A 31 18.35 -9.11 -38.89
C ASP A 31 17.50 -10.35 -39.12
N ALA A 32 17.78 -11.12 -40.15
CA ALA A 32 17.13 -12.40 -40.43
C ALA A 32 17.47 -13.44 -39.36
N ARG A 33 18.70 -13.49 -38.85
CA ARG A 33 19.11 -14.35 -37.73
C ARG A 33 18.40 -13.96 -36.45
N LEU A 34 18.33 -12.65 -36.15
CA LEU A 34 17.58 -12.11 -35.00
C LEU A 34 16.08 -12.47 -35.07
N TYR A 35 15.48 -12.40 -36.25
CA TYR A 35 14.09 -12.81 -36.49
C TYR A 35 13.89 -14.31 -36.25
N ILE A 36 14.82 -15.16 -36.70
CA ILE A 36 14.78 -16.60 -36.46
C ILE A 36 14.92 -16.90 -34.97
N ASP A 37 15.88 -16.28 -34.28
CA ASP A 37 16.07 -16.45 -32.83
C ASP A 37 14.81 -16.11 -32.09
N SER A 38 14.18 -14.96 -32.39
CA SER A 38 12.88 -14.56 -31.81
C SER A 38 11.77 -15.59 -32.12
N SER A 39 11.75 -16.11 -33.33
CA SER A 39 10.73 -17.10 -33.76
C SER A 39 10.93 -18.44 -33.08
N VAL A 40 12.16 -18.90 -32.93
CA VAL A 40 12.51 -20.15 -32.22
C VAL A 40 12.15 -20.04 -30.74
N GLU A 41 12.48 -18.92 -30.08
CA GLU A 41 12.08 -18.68 -28.70
C GLU A 41 10.55 -18.64 -28.54
N LEU A 42 9.86 -17.98 -29.45
CA LEU A 42 8.39 -17.92 -29.43
C LEU A 42 7.77 -19.32 -29.57
N GLN A 43 8.30 -20.17 -30.45
CA GLN A 43 7.84 -21.55 -30.60
C GLN A 43 8.15 -22.39 -29.36
N ALA A 44 9.33 -22.25 -28.76
CA ALA A 44 9.68 -22.89 -27.50
C ALA A 44 8.70 -22.50 -26.37
N ARG A 45 8.46 -21.22 -26.17
CA ARG A 45 7.48 -20.71 -25.18
C ARG A 45 6.06 -21.24 -25.43
N LYS A 46 5.64 -21.38 -26.71
CA LYS A 46 4.34 -21.98 -27.06
C LYS A 46 4.26 -23.44 -26.67
N ARG A 47 5.36 -24.21 -26.86
CA ARG A 47 5.44 -25.62 -26.47
C ARG A 47 5.39 -25.80 -24.96
N GLU A 48 6.18 -25.02 -24.21
CA GLU A 48 6.18 -25.03 -22.76
C GLU A 48 4.79 -24.71 -22.21
N ARG A 49 4.12 -23.64 -22.70
CA ARG A 49 2.77 -23.32 -22.31
C ARG A 49 1.80 -24.47 -22.56
N LYS A 50 1.90 -25.14 -23.70
CA LYS A 50 1.04 -26.29 -24.04
C LYS A 50 1.21 -27.42 -23.03
N GLU A 51 2.44 -27.74 -22.66
CA GLU A 51 2.74 -28.77 -21.68
C GLU A 51 2.22 -28.40 -20.29
N HIS A 52 2.50 -27.19 -19.81
CA HIS A 52 2.01 -26.73 -18.51
C HIS A 52 0.47 -26.73 -18.44
N LEU A 53 -0.22 -26.31 -19.51
CA LEU A 53 -1.68 -26.40 -19.59
C LEU A 53 -2.18 -27.86 -19.61
N ARG A 54 -1.44 -28.79 -20.20
CA ARG A 54 -1.79 -30.21 -20.17
C ARG A 54 -1.74 -30.76 -18.75
N ILE A 55 -0.73 -30.39 -17.97
CA ILE A 55 -0.60 -30.78 -16.57
C ILE A 55 -1.70 -30.13 -15.73
N LEU A 56 -1.95 -28.84 -15.91
CA LEU A 56 -2.99 -28.09 -15.19
C LEU A 56 -4.38 -28.70 -15.37
N ARG A 57 -4.73 -29.11 -16.60
CA ARG A 57 -6.02 -29.75 -16.90
C ARG A 57 -6.22 -31.13 -16.27
N ARG A 58 -5.16 -31.75 -15.72
CA ARG A 58 -5.27 -32.99 -14.92
C ARG A 58 -5.81 -32.74 -13.54
N GLY A 59 -6.02 -31.48 -13.16
CA GLY A 59 -6.60 -31.03 -11.89
C GLY A 59 -5.59 -30.63 -10.81
N LYS A 60 -6.09 -30.06 -9.73
CA LYS A 60 -5.30 -29.48 -8.64
C LYS A 60 -4.27 -30.42 -8.04
N ALA A 61 -4.67 -31.64 -7.74
CA ALA A 61 -3.76 -32.61 -7.11
C ALA A 61 -2.54 -32.91 -8.00
N ALA A 62 -2.77 -33.15 -9.31
CA ALA A 62 -1.70 -33.42 -10.26
C ALA A 62 -0.80 -32.20 -10.48
N TRP A 63 -1.40 -31.00 -10.58
CA TRP A 63 -0.64 -29.76 -10.71
C TRP A 63 0.22 -29.49 -9.48
N ASN A 64 -0.36 -29.50 -8.28
CA ASN A 64 0.35 -29.20 -7.04
C ASN A 64 1.41 -30.26 -6.72
N GLN A 65 1.19 -31.52 -7.09
CA GLN A 65 2.22 -32.55 -6.99
C GLN A 65 3.37 -32.25 -7.94
N TRP A 66 3.09 -31.96 -9.20
CA TRP A 66 4.10 -31.62 -10.20
C TRP A 66 4.90 -30.37 -9.77
N ARG A 67 4.26 -29.36 -9.18
CA ARG A 67 4.94 -28.18 -8.61
C ARG A 67 5.93 -28.55 -7.51
N ARG A 68 5.57 -29.46 -6.62
CA ARG A 68 6.48 -29.95 -5.55
C ARG A 68 7.67 -30.74 -6.10
N GLU A 69 7.46 -31.48 -7.18
CA GLU A 69 8.49 -32.30 -7.83
C GLU A 69 9.44 -31.45 -8.70
N HIS A 70 8.99 -30.28 -9.16
CA HIS A 70 9.73 -29.40 -10.07
C HIS A 70 9.69 -27.94 -9.58
N PRO A 71 10.23 -27.64 -8.39
CA PRO A 71 10.19 -26.31 -7.81
C PRO A 71 11.00 -25.27 -8.60
N GLU A 72 12.00 -25.72 -9.37
CA GLU A 72 12.87 -24.90 -10.22
C GLU A 72 12.18 -24.44 -11.52
N ILE A 73 11.11 -25.09 -11.93
CA ILE A 73 10.41 -24.73 -13.16
C ILE A 73 9.46 -23.56 -12.90
N HIS A 74 9.57 -22.53 -13.71
CA HIS A 74 8.66 -21.39 -13.72
C HIS A 74 7.55 -21.62 -14.77
N PRO A 75 6.34 -22.02 -14.38
CA PRO A 75 5.32 -22.40 -15.36
C PRO A 75 4.94 -21.23 -16.28
N MET A 76 4.81 -21.52 -17.58
CA MET A 76 4.44 -20.55 -18.61
C MET A 76 2.96 -20.69 -18.94
N LEU A 77 2.15 -19.71 -18.51
CA LEU A 77 0.71 -19.61 -18.80
C LEU A 77 0.36 -18.24 -19.42
N ALA A 78 1.37 -17.52 -19.89
CA ALA A 78 1.21 -16.19 -20.47
C ALA A 78 0.28 -16.17 -21.68
N ALA A 79 -0.51 -15.10 -21.80
CA ALA A 79 -1.48 -14.87 -22.87
C ALA A 79 -2.47 -16.03 -23.09
N HIS A 80 -2.74 -16.83 -22.03
CA HIS A 80 -3.77 -17.86 -22.09
C HIS A 80 -5.14 -17.28 -21.73
N ASP A 81 -6.14 -17.62 -22.53
CA ASP A 81 -7.53 -17.23 -22.28
C ASP A 81 -8.26 -18.37 -21.54
N PHE A 82 -8.24 -18.31 -20.21
CA PHE A 82 -8.88 -19.31 -19.36
C PHE A 82 -10.40 -19.25 -19.49
N VAL A 83 -10.97 -18.07 -19.68
CA VAL A 83 -12.43 -17.89 -19.80
C VAL A 83 -12.98 -18.62 -21.00
N LYS A 84 -12.31 -18.56 -22.16
CA LYS A 84 -12.76 -19.21 -23.38
C LYS A 84 -12.41 -20.70 -23.45
N ARG A 85 -11.31 -21.09 -22.83
CA ARG A 85 -10.71 -22.44 -23.06
C ARG A 85 -10.89 -23.38 -21.88
N ASP A 86 -11.02 -22.84 -20.68
CA ASP A 86 -11.03 -23.59 -19.42
C ASP A 86 -12.09 -23.03 -18.42
N ALA A 87 -13.19 -22.47 -18.91
CA ALA A 87 -14.24 -21.81 -18.12
C ALA A 87 -14.86 -22.68 -17.02
N SER A 88 -14.81 -24.01 -17.16
CA SER A 88 -15.31 -24.95 -16.14
C SER A 88 -14.27 -25.36 -15.12
N VAL A 89 -13.03 -24.89 -15.26
CA VAL A 89 -11.92 -25.25 -14.36
C VAL A 89 -11.95 -24.32 -13.15
N VAL A 90 -12.13 -24.89 -11.97
CA VAL A 90 -11.96 -24.19 -10.69
C VAL A 90 -10.49 -24.27 -10.32
N LEU A 91 -9.87 -23.12 -10.08
CA LEU A 91 -8.44 -22.99 -9.82
C LEU A 91 -8.13 -22.72 -8.32
N ASP A 92 -9.08 -23.05 -7.44
CA ASP A 92 -8.96 -22.85 -6.01
C ASP A 92 -7.85 -23.68 -5.37
N GLY A 93 -6.94 -23.03 -4.66
CA GLY A 93 -5.85 -23.67 -3.95
C GLY A 93 -4.80 -24.31 -4.84
N TYR A 94 -4.72 -23.90 -6.11
CA TYR A 94 -3.58 -24.28 -6.98
C TYR A 94 -2.30 -23.55 -6.55
N ASP A 95 -1.18 -24.21 -6.70
CA ASP A 95 0.13 -23.62 -6.50
C ASP A 95 0.66 -23.02 -7.82
N PHE A 96 0.40 -21.73 -7.99
CA PHE A 96 0.88 -20.91 -9.10
C PHE A 96 2.13 -20.10 -8.75
N SER A 97 2.86 -20.48 -7.71
CA SER A 97 4.11 -19.80 -7.36
C SER A 97 5.08 -19.77 -8.54
N TYR A 98 5.75 -18.62 -8.75
CA TYR A 98 6.69 -18.37 -9.86
C TYR A 98 6.10 -18.50 -11.27
N THR A 99 4.78 -18.62 -11.41
CA THR A 99 4.12 -18.81 -12.70
C THR A 99 4.02 -17.48 -13.46
N ASN A 100 4.28 -17.54 -14.77
CA ASN A 100 4.09 -16.39 -15.65
C ASN A 100 2.68 -16.39 -16.25
N PHE A 101 1.85 -15.46 -15.83
CA PHE A 101 0.51 -15.18 -16.33
C PHE A 101 0.42 -13.88 -17.13
N THR A 102 1.54 -13.32 -17.59
CA THR A 102 1.54 -12.06 -18.33
C THR A 102 0.48 -12.07 -19.42
N GLN A 103 -0.41 -11.06 -19.42
CA GLN A 103 -1.51 -10.93 -20.39
C GLN A 103 -2.51 -12.10 -20.40
N ALA A 104 -2.59 -12.91 -19.36
CA ALA A 104 -3.59 -13.99 -19.26
C ALA A 104 -4.98 -13.40 -19.00
N ASN A 105 -6.03 -14.03 -19.55
CA ASN A 105 -7.41 -13.70 -19.26
C ASN A 105 -7.97 -14.67 -18.22
N LEU A 106 -8.16 -14.19 -16.99
CA LEU A 106 -8.67 -14.89 -15.82
C LEU A 106 -9.96 -14.26 -15.27
N ARG A 107 -10.68 -13.48 -16.10
CA ARG A 107 -11.89 -12.77 -15.68
C ARG A 107 -12.92 -13.70 -15.07
N GLY A 108 -13.42 -13.33 -13.90
CA GLY A 108 -14.48 -14.08 -13.20
C GLY A 108 -14.12 -15.50 -12.80
N MET A 109 -12.86 -15.90 -12.90
CA MET A 109 -12.41 -17.23 -12.47
C MET A 109 -12.41 -17.34 -10.95
N SER A 110 -12.70 -18.55 -10.43
CA SER A 110 -12.49 -18.89 -9.02
C SER A 110 -11.04 -19.33 -8.79
N LEU A 111 -10.36 -18.60 -7.91
CA LEU A 111 -8.93 -18.73 -7.57
C LEU A 111 -8.71 -18.62 -6.06
N ARG A 112 -9.75 -18.93 -5.27
CA ARG A 112 -9.73 -18.81 -3.79
C ARG A 112 -8.56 -19.60 -3.19
N GLY A 113 -7.81 -18.96 -2.30
CA GLY A 113 -6.69 -19.59 -1.62
C GLY A 113 -5.57 -20.07 -2.54
N ALA A 114 -5.54 -19.64 -3.80
CA ALA A 114 -4.46 -19.99 -4.72
C ALA A 114 -3.15 -19.32 -4.31
N ASN A 115 -2.03 -20.00 -4.55
CA ASN A 115 -0.70 -19.49 -4.23
C ASN A 115 -0.03 -18.89 -5.47
N PHE A 116 0.05 -17.56 -5.52
CA PHE A 116 0.73 -16.80 -6.57
C PHE A 116 2.07 -16.21 -6.09
N HIS A 117 2.68 -16.78 -5.07
CA HIS A 117 3.95 -16.28 -4.54
C HIS A 117 4.98 -16.07 -5.65
N GLN A 118 5.51 -14.85 -5.80
CA GLN A 118 6.49 -14.47 -6.84
C GLN A 118 6.03 -14.76 -8.29
N ALA A 119 4.72 -14.83 -8.54
CA ALA A 119 4.19 -14.95 -9.89
C ALA A 119 4.28 -13.62 -10.65
N ILE A 120 4.18 -13.67 -11.97
CA ILE A 120 4.12 -12.51 -12.86
C ILE A 120 2.72 -12.43 -13.45
N LEU A 121 1.94 -11.44 -13.04
CA LEU A 121 0.58 -11.17 -13.51
C LEU A 121 0.49 -9.89 -14.34
N ALA A 122 1.64 -9.37 -14.78
CA ALA A 122 1.71 -8.13 -15.56
C ALA A 122 0.73 -8.13 -16.73
N LYS A 123 -0.13 -7.10 -16.79
CA LYS A 123 -1.18 -6.93 -17.83
C LYS A 123 -2.21 -8.07 -17.89
N ALA A 124 -2.30 -8.92 -16.87
CA ALA A 124 -3.35 -9.93 -16.79
C ALA A 124 -4.71 -9.29 -16.51
N ASP A 125 -5.78 -9.93 -16.97
CA ASP A 125 -7.15 -9.51 -16.68
C ASP A 125 -7.81 -10.46 -15.68
N LEU A 126 -7.97 -9.98 -14.43
CA LEU A 126 -8.60 -10.67 -13.30
C LEU A 126 -9.89 -9.96 -12.88
N ALA A 127 -10.51 -9.18 -13.79
CA ALA A 127 -11.72 -8.46 -13.43
C ALA A 127 -12.83 -9.41 -12.97
N GLY A 128 -13.42 -9.12 -11.80
CA GLY A 128 -14.45 -9.95 -11.19
C GLY A 128 -14.01 -11.34 -10.72
N ALA A 129 -12.73 -11.65 -10.74
CA ALA A 129 -12.22 -12.93 -10.23
C ALA A 129 -12.39 -13.04 -8.71
N ASP A 130 -12.64 -14.25 -8.21
CA ASP A 130 -12.64 -14.57 -6.78
C ASP A 130 -11.25 -15.03 -6.35
N LEU A 131 -10.57 -14.18 -5.59
CA LEU A 131 -9.19 -14.32 -5.14
C LEU A 131 -9.11 -14.26 -3.60
N GLU A 132 -10.21 -14.50 -2.92
CA GLU A 132 -10.23 -14.45 -1.45
C GLU A 132 -9.19 -15.40 -0.85
N GLU A 133 -8.48 -14.92 0.18
CA GLU A 133 -7.44 -15.65 0.90
C GLU A 133 -6.24 -16.12 0.04
N SER A 134 -6.11 -15.64 -1.21
CA SER A 134 -4.98 -15.98 -2.08
C SER A 134 -3.69 -15.37 -1.60
N ASN A 135 -2.58 -16.06 -1.87
CA ASN A 135 -1.24 -15.58 -1.53
C ASN A 135 -0.55 -14.95 -2.75
N PHE A 136 -0.44 -13.63 -2.74
CA PHE A 136 0.25 -12.85 -3.76
C PHE A 136 1.60 -12.28 -3.27
N CYS A 137 2.18 -12.83 -2.23
CA CYS A 137 3.43 -12.30 -1.69
C CYS A 137 4.50 -12.16 -2.79
N ARG A 138 5.03 -10.93 -2.96
CA ARG A 138 6.05 -10.56 -3.97
C ARG A 138 5.63 -10.77 -5.44
N THR A 139 4.36 -10.75 -5.72
CA THR A 139 3.82 -10.85 -7.09
C THR A 139 3.97 -9.53 -7.85
N ASP A 140 4.21 -9.61 -9.15
CA ASP A 140 4.22 -8.46 -10.06
C ASP A 140 2.83 -8.26 -10.68
N PHE A 141 2.19 -7.13 -10.36
CA PHE A 141 0.88 -6.71 -10.88
C PHE A 141 0.95 -5.52 -11.83
N TYR A 142 2.07 -5.30 -12.46
CA TYR A 142 2.21 -4.18 -13.39
C TYR A 142 1.05 -4.12 -14.41
N GLU A 143 0.29 -3.02 -14.42
CA GLU A 143 -0.89 -2.81 -15.28
C GLU A 143 -1.96 -3.93 -15.23
N THR A 144 -2.04 -4.69 -14.15
CA THR A 144 -3.04 -5.76 -13.96
C THR A 144 -4.43 -5.18 -13.72
N ASN A 145 -5.46 -5.82 -14.27
CA ASN A 145 -6.85 -5.43 -14.08
C ASN A 145 -7.55 -6.30 -13.03
N PHE A 146 -7.85 -5.71 -11.86
CA PHE A 146 -8.66 -6.31 -10.78
C PHE A 146 -10.01 -5.61 -10.60
N GLU A 147 -10.56 -4.97 -11.64
CA GLU A 147 -11.86 -4.33 -11.51
C GLU A 147 -12.90 -5.27 -10.94
N ARG A 148 -13.53 -4.90 -9.81
CA ARG A 148 -14.54 -5.72 -9.09
C ARG A 148 -14.05 -7.09 -8.63
N ALA A 149 -12.77 -7.34 -8.53
CA ALA A 149 -12.23 -8.59 -8.00
C ALA A 149 -12.45 -8.70 -6.49
N TRP A 150 -12.60 -9.94 -6.00
CA TRP A 150 -12.72 -10.27 -4.58
C TRP A 150 -11.35 -10.67 -4.05
N LEU A 151 -10.71 -9.79 -3.28
CA LEU A 151 -9.38 -9.98 -2.71
C LEU A 151 -9.40 -10.09 -1.18
N THR A 152 -10.60 -10.18 -0.57
CA THR A 152 -10.77 -10.20 0.89
C THR A 152 -9.81 -11.17 1.57
N GLY A 153 -9.02 -10.68 2.52
CA GLY A 153 -8.06 -11.49 3.26
C GLY A 153 -6.82 -11.94 2.48
N ALA A 154 -6.66 -11.53 1.22
CA ALA A 154 -5.51 -11.91 0.40
C ALA A 154 -4.19 -11.35 0.97
N ASN A 155 -3.11 -12.06 0.73
CA ASN A 155 -1.76 -11.61 1.09
C ASN A 155 -1.11 -10.83 -0.05
N LEU A 156 -1.07 -9.51 0.08
CA LEU A 156 -0.47 -8.57 -0.89
C LEU A 156 0.92 -8.07 -0.43
N GLN A 157 1.60 -8.79 0.43
CA GLN A 157 2.91 -8.37 0.95
C GLN A 157 3.97 -8.32 -0.15
N GLY A 158 4.68 -7.20 -0.26
CA GLY A 158 5.78 -7.02 -1.21
C GLY A 158 5.37 -7.00 -2.68
N VAL A 159 4.09 -6.79 -2.99
CA VAL A 159 3.60 -6.73 -4.38
C VAL A 159 3.99 -5.42 -5.07
N GLN A 160 4.09 -5.48 -6.40
CA GLN A 160 4.27 -4.31 -7.26
C GLN A 160 2.95 -3.98 -7.96
N LEU A 161 2.35 -2.85 -7.60
CA LEU A 161 1.00 -2.44 -8.04
C LEU A 161 1.03 -1.31 -9.09
N ALA A 162 2.15 -1.04 -9.75
CA ALA A 162 2.25 0.08 -10.69
C ALA A 162 1.23 -0.02 -11.84
N GLY A 163 0.40 1.02 -12.00
CA GLY A 163 -0.63 1.10 -13.03
C GLY A 163 -1.82 0.13 -12.85
N THR A 164 -1.92 -0.52 -11.70
CA THR A 164 -2.94 -1.55 -11.43
C THR A 164 -4.34 -0.93 -11.31
N ASN A 165 -5.34 -1.57 -11.92
CA ASN A 165 -6.73 -1.18 -11.80
C ASN A 165 -7.45 -1.99 -10.70
N LEU A 166 -7.73 -1.35 -9.57
CA LEU A 166 -8.47 -1.90 -8.42
C LEU A 166 -9.86 -1.25 -8.28
N THR A 167 -10.39 -0.65 -9.34
CA THR A 167 -11.72 0.00 -9.32
C THR A 167 -12.80 -0.97 -8.83
N ARG A 168 -13.49 -0.61 -7.74
CA ARG A 168 -14.53 -1.43 -7.09
C ARG A 168 -14.05 -2.82 -6.62
N ALA A 169 -12.76 -3.04 -6.45
CA ALA A 169 -12.23 -4.27 -5.88
C ALA A 169 -12.51 -4.34 -4.36
N HIS A 170 -12.64 -5.56 -3.82
CA HIS A 170 -12.86 -5.82 -2.40
C HIS A 170 -11.53 -6.24 -1.76
N LEU A 171 -10.88 -5.29 -1.05
CA LEU A 171 -9.55 -5.47 -0.44
C LEU A 171 -9.61 -5.64 1.08
N ARG A 172 -10.81 -5.72 1.66
CA ARG A 172 -10.98 -5.78 3.11
C ARG A 172 -10.14 -6.87 3.75
N GLY A 173 -9.39 -6.50 4.80
CA GLY A 173 -8.58 -7.44 5.57
C GLY A 173 -7.35 -7.99 4.85
N CYS A 174 -6.96 -7.44 3.68
CA CYS A 174 -5.74 -7.82 3.00
C CYS A 174 -4.50 -7.51 3.84
N TRP A 175 -3.48 -8.35 3.71
CA TRP A 175 -2.14 -8.07 4.25
C TRP A 175 -1.35 -7.21 3.28
N VAL A 176 -0.92 -6.01 3.70
CA VAL A 176 -0.38 -4.95 2.82
C VAL A 176 0.95 -4.40 3.32
N TYR A 177 1.94 -5.23 3.45
CA TYR A 177 3.27 -4.85 3.94
C TYR A 177 4.29 -4.80 2.81
N GLY A 178 5.05 -3.71 2.70
CA GLY A 178 6.16 -3.62 1.72
C GLY A 178 5.71 -3.55 0.26
N LEU A 179 4.49 -3.13 0.01
CA LEU A 179 3.99 -2.97 -1.36
C LEU A 179 4.52 -1.70 -2.02
N SER A 180 4.64 -1.74 -3.35
CA SER A 180 4.97 -0.58 -4.19
C SER A 180 3.73 -0.18 -4.98
N ALA A 181 3.16 0.99 -4.68
CA ALA A 181 1.87 1.45 -5.19
C ALA A 181 2.03 2.79 -5.93
N TRP A 182 1.97 2.76 -7.26
CA TRP A 182 2.08 3.93 -8.11
C TRP A 182 0.99 3.91 -9.17
N ASP A 183 0.34 5.05 -9.41
CA ASP A 183 -0.69 5.22 -10.45
C ASP A 183 -1.84 4.20 -10.34
N LEU A 184 -2.36 4.00 -9.13
CA LEU A 184 -3.46 3.08 -8.87
C LEU A 184 -4.82 3.68 -9.25
N LYS A 185 -5.70 2.84 -9.81
CA LYS A 185 -7.12 3.19 -9.98
C LYS A 185 -7.92 2.54 -8.85
N LEU A 186 -8.31 3.34 -7.84
CA LEU A 186 -8.97 2.88 -6.60
C LEU A 186 -10.45 3.30 -6.51
N GLY A 187 -11.05 3.80 -7.59
CA GLY A 187 -12.42 4.33 -7.57
C GLY A 187 -13.44 3.33 -7.04
N GLY A 188 -13.99 3.58 -5.84
CA GLY A 188 -14.98 2.72 -5.20
C GLY A 188 -14.44 1.38 -4.67
N ALA A 189 -13.14 1.21 -4.52
CA ALA A 189 -12.55 0.04 -3.88
C ALA A 189 -12.86 0.03 -2.37
N ASP A 190 -13.21 -1.16 -1.82
CA ASP A 190 -13.33 -1.35 -0.38
C ASP A 190 -11.96 -1.70 0.21
N GLN A 191 -11.33 -0.74 0.87
CA GLN A 191 -10.00 -0.83 1.45
C GLN A 191 -10.02 -0.95 3.00
N GLY A 192 -11.16 -1.31 3.58
CA GLY A 192 -11.31 -1.40 5.02
C GLY A 192 -10.44 -2.47 5.66
N ASP A 193 -9.96 -2.21 6.89
CA ASP A 193 -9.25 -3.17 7.73
C ASP A 193 -7.98 -3.78 7.08
N LEU A 194 -7.28 -3.05 6.21
CA LEU A 194 -5.99 -3.51 5.65
C LEU A 194 -4.98 -3.76 6.77
N ARG A 195 -4.32 -4.90 6.75
CA ARG A 195 -3.44 -5.36 7.82
C ARG A 195 -1.97 -5.10 7.50
N ILE A 196 -1.30 -4.36 8.39
CA ILE A 196 0.13 -4.09 8.29
C ILE A 196 0.85 -4.85 9.39
N HIS A 197 1.78 -5.71 9.00
CA HIS A 197 2.68 -6.37 9.93
C HIS A 197 3.94 -5.51 10.12
N TYR A 198 4.37 -5.23 11.35
CA TYR A 198 5.61 -4.54 11.60
C TYR A 198 6.42 -5.19 12.74
N LYS A 199 7.76 -5.16 12.58
CA LYS A 199 8.71 -5.91 13.41
C LYS A 199 8.64 -5.60 14.91
N GLU A 200 8.32 -4.37 15.28
CA GLU A 200 8.33 -3.95 16.69
C GLU A 200 7.13 -4.46 17.49
N LEU A 201 6.10 -4.99 16.81
CA LEU A 201 4.93 -5.59 17.47
C LEU A 201 5.03 -7.12 17.63
N VAL A 202 6.13 -7.73 17.25
CA VAL A 202 6.37 -9.16 17.56
C VAL A 202 6.67 -9.26 19.05
N GLY A 203 5.61 -9.40 19.84
CA GLY A 203 5.75 -9.62 21.27
C GLY A 203 6.42 -10.97 21.54
N ALA A 204 7.15 -11.07 22.65
CA ALA A 204 7.87 -12.27 23.09
C ALA A 204 6.99 -13.55 23.26
N GLN A 205 5.71 -13.51 22.92
CA GLN A 205 4.75 -14.60 23.04
C GLN A 205 4.20 -15.11 21.70
N GLY A 206 4.81 -14.74 20.54
CA GLY A 206 4.43 -15.32 19.24
C GLY A 206 3.03 -14.93 18.74
N ILE A 207 2.40 -13.90 19.30
CA ILE A 207 1.13 -13.38 18.77
C ILE A 207 1.48 -12.38 17.68
N ASP A 208 1.10 -12.69 16.44
CA ASP A 208 1.21 -11.78 15.30
C ASP A 208 0.39 -10.51 15.59
N ARG A 209 1.08 -9.43 15.93
CA ARG A 209 0.45 -8.11 16.09
C ARG A 209 0.50 -7.38 14.76
N TYR A 210 -0.63 -6.86 14.35
CA TYR A 210 -0.77 -6.03 13.15
C TYR A 210 -1.54 -4.76 13.49
N ALA A 211 -1.25 -3.70 12.76
CA ALA A 211 -2.09 -2.52 12.72
C ALA A 211 -3.07 -2.62 11.55
N THR A 212 -4.23 -2.02 11.66
CA THR A 212 -5.19 -1.89 10.56
C THR A 212 -5.24 -0.45 10.07
N VAL A 213 -5.42 -0.29 8.77
CA VAL A 213 -5.61 1.01 8.10
C VAL A 213 -6.66 0.87 6.99
N ASP A 214 -7.29 1.99 6.62
CA ASP A 214 -8.32 2.02 5.58
C ASP A 214 -7.83 2.72 4.30
N GLY A 215 -6.64 2.35 3.82
CA GLY A 215 -6.07 2.86 2.57
C GLY A 215 -4.71 2.29 2.23
N ILE A 216 -4.50 1.90 0.98
CA ILE A 216 -3.21 1.39 0.47
C ILE A 216 -2.11 2.46 0.53
N ASP A 217 -2.44 3.71 0.28
CA ASP A 217 -1.57 4.87 0.37
C ASP A 217 -1.07 5.08 1.80
N VAL A 218 -1.99 5.02 2.78
CA VAL A 218 -1.65 5.08 4.21
C VAL A 218 -0.77 3.89 4.60
N ALA A 219 -1.10 2.68 4.14
CA ALA A 219 -0.31 1.48 4.38
C ALA A 219 1.12 1.61 3.85
N SER A 220 1.26 2.12 2.62
CA SER A 220 2.56 2.35 1.98
C SER A 220 3.39 3.37 2.75
N PHE A 221 2.78 4.48 3.15
CA PHE A 221 3.45 5.52 3.93
C PHE A 221 3.92 4.99 5.29
N MET A 222 3.07 4.26 6.01
CA MET A 222 3.43 3.64 7.28
C MET A 222 4.59 2.65 7.12
N TYR A 223 4.58 1.85 6.07
CA TYR A 223 5.69 0.94 5.78
C TYR A 223 7.03 1.67 5.61
N PHE A 224 7.06 2.71 4.78
CA PHE A 224 8.26 3.50 4.55
C PHE A 224 8.77 4.16 5.83
N THR A 225 7.86 4.69 6.64
CA THR A 225 8.19 5.37 7.89
C THR A 225 8.77 4.43 8.93
N LEU A 226 8.18 3.24 9.09
CA LEU A 226 8.56 2.28 10.13
C LEU A 226 9.81 1.46 9.77
N ASN A 227 10.07 1.24 8.48
CA ASN A 227 11.15 0.32 8.05
C ASN A 227 12.38 1.01 7.45
N ASN A 228 12.35 2.32 7.25
CA ASN A 228 13.48 3.07 6.70
C ASN A 228 13.96 4.14 7.70
N GLY A 229 14.99 3.82 8.48
CA GLY A 229 15.54 4.74 9.47
C GLY A 229 16.07 6.06 8.90
N ASN A 230 16.40 6.14 7.61
CA ASN A 230 16.76 7.39 6.94
C ASN A 230 15.52 8.22 6.64
N ILE A 231 14.45 7.60 6.13
CA ILE A 231 13.16 8.26 5.89
C ILE A 231 12.54 8.70 7.23
N ALA A 232 12.56 7.85 8.23
CA ALA A 232 12.11 8.22 9.58
C ALA A 232 12.86 9.48 10.10
N ARG A 233 14.18 9.55 9.92
CA ARG A 233 14.98 10.75 10.28
C ARG A 233 14.63 11.98 9.44
N ILE A 234 14.40 11.82 8.14
CA ILE A 234 13.98 12.93 7.26
C ILE A 234 12.60 13.43 7.67
N ILE A 235 11.65 12.51 7.90
CA ILE A 235 10.33 12.86 8.40
C ILE A 235 10.46 13.55 9.77
N GLU A 236 11.22 13.00 10.71
CA GLU A 236 11.46 13.60 12.01
C GLU A 236 12.07 15.00 11.89
N ALA A 237 13.07 15.19 11.03
CA ALA A 237 13.66 16.51 10.77
C ALA A 237 12.67 17.50 10.16
N THR A 238 11.83 17.05 9.23
CA THR A 238 10.81 17.88 8.56
C THR A 238 9.63 18.15 9.48
N THR A 239 9.15 17.14 10.19
CA THR A 239 7.96 17.23 11.08
C THR A 239 8.31 17.75 12.47
N SER A 240 9.61 17.91 12.78
CA SER A 240 10.05 18.53 14.04
C SER A 240 9.50 19.95 14.25
N GLN A 241 9.04 20.57 13.19
CA GLN A 241 8.38 21.89 13.22
C GLN A 241 6.85 21.79 13.17
N TRP A 242 6.27 20.60 13.00
CA TRP A 242 4.82 20.46 12.87
C TRP A 242 4.13 20.55 14.22
N VAL A 243 3.09 21.37 14.28
CA VAL A 243 2.21 21.52 15.44
C VAL A 243 0.78 21.27 15.00
N LEU A 244 0.19 20.18 15.49
CA LEU A 244 -1.20 19.84 15.18
C LEU A 244 -2.13 20.67 16.08
N LEU A 245 -3.04 21.41 15.47
CA LEU A 245 -4.06 22.19 16.15
C LEU A 245 -5.41 21.51 16.02
N LEU A 246 -5.96 21.06 17.14
CA LEU A 246 -7.26 20.38 17.21
C LEU A 246 -8.28 21.29 17.92
N GLY A 247 -9.47 21.44 17.35
CA GLY A 247 -10.53 22.20 17.96
C GLY A 247 -11.77 22.35 17.06
N ARG A 248 -12.80 23.01 17.58
CA ARG A 248 -14.04 23.29 16.85
C ARG A 248 -13.93 24.58 16.05
N PHE A 249 -13.97 24.49 14.73
CA PHE A 249 -13.73 25.62 13.83
C PHE A 249 -14.84 26.65 13.80
N GLN A 250 -16.10 26.26 13.90
CA GLN A 250 -17.20 27.24 13.82
C GLN A 250 -17.23 28.18 15.01
N VAL A 251 -16.84 27.73 16.20
CA VAL A 251 -16.97 28.50 17.45
C VAL A 251 -15.65 29.18 17.85
N HIS A 252 -14.50 28.59 17.57
CA HIS A 252 -13.19 29.03 18.06
C HIS A 252 -12.16 29.29 16.95
N ARG A 253 -12.56 29.39 15.69
CA ARG A 253 -11.68 29.58 14.54
C ARG A 253 -10.68 30.74 14.75
N LYS A 254 -11.14 31.87 15.23
CA LYS A 254 -10.27 33.04 15.45
C LYS A 254 -9.12 32.78 16.42
N VAL A 255 -9.34 31.94 17.45
CA VAL A 255 -8.29 31.55 18.39
C VAL A 255 -7.25 30.66 17.72
N LEU A 256 -7.69 29.71 16.94
CA LEU A 256 -6.80 28.78 16.23
C LEU A 256 -6.02 29.47 15.09
N ASP A 257 -6.66 30.41 14.37
CA ASP A 257 -6.00 31.19 13.31
C ASP A 257 -4.92 32.13 13.89
N GLU A 258 -5.21 32.85 15.02
CA GLU A 258 -4.21 33.70 15.69
C GLU A 258 -3.07 32.85 16.28
N LEU A 259 -3.38 31.67 16.81
CA LEU A 259 -2.38 30.74 17.33
C LEU A 259 -1.51 30.16 16.20
N ALA A 260 -2.11 29.78 15.07
CA ALA A 260 -1.39 29.30 13.88
C ALA A 260 -0.39 30.34 13.39
N LYS A 261 -0.86 31.60 13.21
CA LYS A 261 0.02 32.69 12.80
C LYS A 261 1.18 32.92 13.78
N ALA A 262 0.90 32.85 15.08
CA ALA A 262 1.93 33.02 16.09
C ALA A 262 2.96 31.86 16.11
N LEU A 263 2.57 30.68 15.71
CA LEU A 263 3.47 29.53 15.51
C LEU A 263 4.31 29.69 14.25
N GLU A 264 3.70 30.13 13.14
CA GLU A 264 4.40 30.43 11.87
C GLU A 264 5.50 31.48 12.06
N ASP A 265 5.20 32.57 12.78
CA ASP A 265 6.15 33.64 13.11
C ASP A 265 7.38 33.11 13.89
N ARG A 266 7.30 31.90 14.47
CA ARG A 266 8.35 31.21 15.25
C ARG A 266 8.99 30.05 14.50
N GLY A 267 8.68 29.88 13.22
CA GLY A 267 9.22 28.83 12.36
C GLY A 267 8.59 27.45 12.55
N TYR A 268 7.44 27.37 13.21
CA TYR A 268 6.63 26.14 13.26
C TYR A 268 5.65 26.09 12.08
N ILE A 269 5.23 24.89 11.72
CA ILE A 269 4.23 24.63 10.67
C ILE A 269 2.95 24.15 11.35
N PRO A 270 1.96 25.04 11.57
CA PRO A 270 0.69 24.66 12.17
C PRO A 270 -0.15 23.85 11.17
N ILE A 271 -0.61 22.69 11.60
CA ILE A 271 -1.57 21.86 10.87
C ILE A 271 -2.90 21.98 11.58
N ILE A 272 -3.83 22.67 10.96
CA ILE A 272 -5.17 22.85 11.51
C ILE A 272 -6.08 21.77 10.96
N PHE A 273 -6.63 20.92 11.83
CA PHE A 273 -7.53 19.85 11.43
C PHE A 273 -8.99 20.24 11.70
N ASP A 274 -9.82 20.30 10.65
CA ASP A 274 -11.23 20.67 10.71
C ASP A 274 -12.13 19.43 10.69
N PHE A 275 -12.72 19.09 11.83
CA PHE A 275 -13.59 17.92 11.99
C PHE A 275 -14.91 17.97 11.23
N GLU A 276 -15.33 19.12 10.72
CA GLU A 276 -16.64 19.27 10.09
C GLU A 276 -16.65 18.94 8.59
N ARG A 277 -15.48 18.88 7.96
CA ARG A 277 -15.35 18.67 6.51
C ARG A 277 -15.03 17.25 6.08
N ALA A 278 -14.69 16.37 6.99
CA ALA A 278 -14.31 15.01 6.68
C ALA A 278 -15.43 14.00 7.01
N SER A 279 -15.55 12.92 6.24
CA SER A 279 -16.51 11.83 6.52
C SER A 279 -16.12 11.12 7.82
N GLN A 280 -17.10 10.68 8.62
CA GLN A 280 -16.88 10.22 10.01
C GLN A 280 -15.89 9.04 10.18
N ARG A 281 -15.58 8.28 9.13
CA ARG A 281 -14.62 7.15 9.20
C ARG A 281 -13.16 7.55 8.99
N ASP A 282 -12.91 8.53 8.11
CA ASP A 282 -11.53 8.95 7.75
C ASP A 282 -10.89 9.88 8.80
N LEU A 283 -11.71 10.42 9.70
CA LEU A 283 -11.31 11.46 10.66
C LEU A 283 -10.31 10.97 11.70
N THR A 284 -10.59 9.88 12.36
CA THR A 284 -9.79 9.39 13.49
C THR A 284 -8.41 8.94 13.02
N GLU A 285 -8.33 8.26 11.89
CA GLU A 285 -7.06 7.77 11.33
C GLU A 285 -6.17 8.90 10.85
N THR A 286 -6.73 9.89 10.16
CA THR A 286 -5.97 11.07 9.71
C THR A 286 -5.42 11.85 10.91
N VAL A 287 -6.21 12.03 11.96
CA VAL A 287 -5.77 12.72 13.19
C VAL A 287 -4.70 11.92 13.91
N ILE A 288 -4.83 10.60 14.00
CA ILE A 288 -3.82 9.71 14.57
C ILE A 288 -2.49 9.84 13.81
N LEU A 289 -2.53 9.81 12.48
CA LEU A 289 -1.35 9.96 11.64
C LEU A 289 -0.67 11.33 11.84
N LEU A 290 -1.45 12.41 11.77
CA LEU A 290 -0.94 13.76 11.95
C LEU A 290 -0.37 13.98 13.36
N ALA A 291 -1.01 13.44 14.40
CA ALA A 291 -0.51 13.49 15.77
C ALA A 291 0.81 12.73 15.93
N GLY A 292 0.92 11.54 15.33
CA GLY A 292 2.14 10.73 15.35
C GLY A 292 3.33 11.39 14.63
N LEU A 293 3.05 12.21 13.62
CA LEU A 293 4.06 12.99 12.88
C LEU A 293 4.36 14.35 13.52
N SER A 294 3.49 14.88 14.37
CA SER A 294 3.65 16.21 14.98
C SER A 294 4.56 16.17 16.19
N ARG A 295 5.31 17.23 16.38
CA ARG A 295 6.13 17.45 17.58
C ARG A 295 5.27 17.80 18.80
N LEU A 296 4.15 18.46 18.57
CA LEU A 296 3.24 18.98 19.58
C LEU A 296 1.80 18.95 19.06
N VAL A 297 0.88 18.53 19.91
CA VAL A 297 -0.57 18.65 19.66
C VAL A 297 -1.13 19.70 20.60
N ILE A 298 -1.68 20.78 20.08
CA ILE A 298 -2.44 21.77 20.85
C ILE A 298 -3.91 21.51 20.62
N VAL A 299 -4.65 21.31 21.70
CA VAL A 299 -6.07 20.94 21.62
C VAL A 299 -6.94 21.92 22.39
N ASP A 300 -7.94 22.53 21.75
CA ASP A 300 -8.95 23.35 22.43
C ASP A 300 -10.02 22.44 23.05
N ILE A 301 -10.01 22.41 24.38
CA ILE A 301 -10.95 21.63 25.20
C ILE A 301 -12.08 22.47 25.77
N THR A 302 -12.29 23.69 25.25
CA THR A 302 -13.34 24.62 25.73
C THR A 302 -14.75 24.06 25.52
N ASP A 303 -14.98 23.35 24.40
CA ASP A 303 -16.27 22.74 24.07
C ASP A 303 -16.12 21.22 23.84
N PRO A 304 -16.81 20.36 24.64
CA PRO A 304 -16.56 18.95 24.73
C PRO A 304 -17.17 18.10 23.60
N GLN A 305 -17.85 18.66 22.60
CA GLN A 305 -18.67 17.83 21.69
C GLN A 305 -17.90 17.07 20.62
N SER A 306 -16.67 17.42 20.26
CA SER A 306 -15.94 16.80 19.15
C SER A 306 -14.55 16.26 19.46
N THR A 307 -13.91 16.70 20.50
CA THR A 307 -12.48 16.44 20.80
C THR A 307 -12.22 15.22 21.71
N PRO A 308 -13.18 14.64 22.44
CA PRO A 308 -12.91 13.52 23.36
C PRO A 308 -12.50 12.22 22.71
N SER A 309 -13.08 11.87 21.57
CA SER A 309 -12.80 10.60 20.85
C SER A 309 -11.41 10.59 20.25
N GLU A 310 -11.01 11.71 19.67
CA GLU A 310 -9.70 11.86 19.04
C GLU A 310 -8.57 11.86 20.08
N LEU A 311 -8.77 12.53 21.20
CA LEU A 311 -7.80 12.49 22.30
C LEU A 311 -7.68 11.09 22.91
N GLN A 312 -8.77 10.34 23.00
CA GLN A 312 -8.73 8.94 23.43
C GLN A 312 -7.97 8.04 22.45
N ALA A 313 -8.02 8.35 21.16
CA ALA A 313 -7.28 7.63 20.14
C ALA A 313 -5.80 8.03 20.08
N ILE A 314 -5.46 9.31 20.33
CA ILE A 314 -4.08 9.82 20.27
C ILE A 314 -3.30 9.52 21.55
N VAL A 315 -3.84 9.92 22.69
CA VAL A 315 -3.07 9.98 23.96
C VAL A 315 -2.52 8.63 24.41
N PRO A 316 -3.27 7.50 24.35
CA PRO A 316 -2.73 6.20 24.74
C PRO A 316 -1.74 5.58 23.75
N ASN A 317 -1.79 6.00 22.48
CA ASN A 317 -1.06 5.36 21.39
C ASN A 317 0.22 6.09 20.98
N PHE A 318 0.38 7.37 21.35
CA PHE A 318 1.54 8.18 20.96
C PHE A 318 2.12 8.96 22.13
N ASN A 319 3.44 8.98 22.24
CA ASN A 319 4.18 9.79 23.21
C ASN A 319 4.38 11.24 22.73
N VAL A 320 3.44 11.77 21.93
CA VAL A 320 3.47 13.16 21.50
C VAL A 320 2.99 14.07 22.64
N THR A 321 3.68 15.19 22.86
CA THR A 321 3.23 16.14 23.86
C THR A 321 1.88 16.74 23.49
N VAL A 322 0.90 16.63 24.38
CA VAL A 322 -0.44 17.20 24.22
C VAL A 322 -0.59 18.38 25.16
N LEU A 323 -0.88 19.53 24.58
CA LEU A 323 -1.07 20.79 25.29
C LEU A 323 -2.53 21.25 25.20
N PRO A 324 -3.34 21.00 26.19
CA PRO A 324 -4.71 21.46 26.20
C PRO A 324 -4.79 22.99 26.44
N ILE A 325 -5.66 23.66 25.67
CA ILE A 325 -6.00 25.06 25.91
C ILE A 325 -7.49 25.17 26.25
N MET A 326 -7.84 26.08 27.10
CA MET A 326 -9.22 26.20 27.60
C MET A 326 -9.57 27.66 27.91
N ARG A 327 -10.78 28.08 27.56
CA ARG A 327 -11.27 29.39 27.86
C ARG A 327 -11.53 29.50 29.37
N LYS A 328 -11.08 30.60 29.99
CA LYS A 328 -11.27 30.86 31.44
C LYS A 328 -12.75 30.81 31.80
N GLY A 329 -13.08 30.06 32.86
CA GLY A 329 -14.44 29.89 33.34
C GLY A 329 -15.21 28.71 32.73
N THR A 330 -14.60 27.93 31.83
CA THR A 330 -15.15 26.65 31.36
C THR A 330 -14.60 25.50 32.21
N LYS A 331 -15.30 24.36 32.19
CA LYS A 331 -14.83 23.14 32.88
C LYS A 331 -14.35 22.12 31.84
N PRO A 332 -13.23 21.44 32.09
CA PRO A 332 -12.80 20.35 31.23
C PRO A 332 -13.88 19.25 31.16
N PHE A 333 -14.02 18.59 30.03
CA PHE A 333 -14.93 17.45 29.94
C PHE A 333 -14.43 16.25 30.76
N GLY A 334 -15.38 15.42 31.25
CA GLY A 334 -15.06 14.37 32.23
C GLY A 334 -14.01 13.35 31.79
N VAL A 335 -13.93 13.04 30.48
CA VAL A 335 -12.93 12.11 29.93
C VAL A 335 -11.51 12.67 30.01
N PHE A 336 -11.34 14.02 29.97
CA PHE A 336 -10.02 14.65 30.02
C PHE A 336 -9.30 14.36 31.36
N SER A 337 -10.02 14.25 32.45
CA SER A 337 -9.43 13.89 33.76
C SER A 337 -8.72 12.53 33.74
N GLY A 338 -9.21 11.59 32.95
CA GLY A 338 -8.59 10.28 32.73
C GLY A 338 -7.33 10.31 31.86
N LEU A 339 -7.19 11.32 30.99
CA LEU A 339 -6.03 11.49 30.12
C LEU A 339 -4.86 12.17 30.82
N GLY A 340 -5.09 12.92 31.88
CA GLY A 340 -4.05 13.59 32.68
C GLY A 340 -3.08 12.64 33.39
N LYS A 341 -3.34 11.32 33.42
CA LYS A 341 -2.42 10.32 33.93
C LYS A 341 -1.22 10.04 33.03
N PHE A 342 -1.28 10.44 31.76
CA PHE A 342 -0.19 10.24 30.81
C PHE A 342 0.85 11.36 30.96
N PRO A 343 2.16 11.05 31.07
CA PRO A 343 3.22 12.05 31.33
C PRO A 343 3.37 13.10 30.23
N TRP A 344 2.94 12.80 29.03
CA TRP A 344 3.01 13.71 27.86
C TRP A 344 1.78 14.61 27.72
N VAL A 345 0.75 14.45 28.55
CA VAL A 345 -0.38 15.36 28.61
C VAL A 345 -0.11 16.45 29.64
N ARG A 346 -0.05 17.69 29.19
CA ARG A 346 0.22 18.85 30.05
C ARG A 346 -1.05 19.37 30.73
N SER A 347 -0.88 20.14 31.79
CA SER A 347 -2.02 20.81 32.43
C SER A 347 -2.67 21.83 31.50
N PRO A 348 -4.00 21.94 31.48
CA PRO A 348 -4.72 22.88 30.63
C PRO A 348 -4.30 24.34 30.86
N ILE A 349 -4.15 25.07 29.76
CA ILE A 349 -3.81 26.49 29.81
C ILE A 349 -5.06 27.32 29.62
N GLU A 350 -5.39 28.07 30.65
CA GLU A 350 -6.52 29.00 30.60
C GLU A 350 -6.16 30.30 29.89
N TYR A 351 -7.07 30.72 28.98
CA TYR A 351 -6.99 32.02 28.31
C TYR A 351 -8.33 32.77 28.37
N LYS A 352 -8.26 34.11 28.38
CA LYS A 352 -9.45 34.99 28.32
C LYS A 352 -9.75 35.43 26.89
N ASN A 353 -8.71 35.61 26.07
CA ASN A 353 -8.79 36.03 24.69
C ASN A 353 -7.56 35.52 23.90
N PRO A 354 -7.62 35.51 22.55
CA PRO A 354 -6.53 35.01 21.70
C PRO A 354 -5.18 35.68 21.97
N ARG A 355 -5.14 37.02 22.18
CA ARG A 355 -3.89 37.76 22.44
C ARG A 355 -3.20 37.30 23.71
N GLN A 356 -3.95 36.97 24.75
CA GLN A 356 -3.38 36.42 25.98
C GLN A 356 -2.78 35.01 25.76
N LEU A 357 -3.41 34.20 24.93
CA LEU A 357 -2.90 32.87 24.58
C LEU A 357 -1.59 32.99 23.80
N VAL A 358 -1.58 33.82 22.75
CA VAL A 358 -0.39 34.10 21.95
C VAL A 358 0.76 34.64 22.81
N GLY A 359 0.49 35.53 23.75
CA GLY A 359 1.50 36.07 24.69
C GLY A 359 2.12 35.01 25.62
N LYS A 360 1.46 33.86 25.79
CA LYS A 360 1.98 32.74 26.58
C LYS A 360 2.74 31.69 25.72
N ILE A 361 2.71 31.80 24.39
CA ILE A 361 3.15 30.73 23.49
C ILE A 361 4.63 30.40 23.66
N ASP A 362 5.51 31.41 23.87
CA ASP A 362 6.93 31.18 24.05
C ASP A 362 7.26 30.39 25.31
N ALA A 363 6.59 30.74 26.41
CA ALA A 363 6.71 30.04 27.68
C ALA A 363 6.18 28.59 27.55
N LEU A 364 5.14 28.39 26.75
CA LEU A 364 4.53 27.10 26.49
C LEU A 364 5.43 26.21 25.68
N LEU A 365 5.98 26.71 24.58
CA LEU A 365 6.94 25.98 23.74
C LEU A 365 8.18 25.64 24.54
N ALA A 366 8.75 26.58 25.30
CA ALA A 366 9.90 26.33 26.17
C ALA A 366 9.63 25.22 27.20
N ALA A 367 8.51 25.28 27.91
CA ALA A 367 8.13 24.27 28.91
C ALA A 367 7.85 22.88 28.29
N THR A 368 7.44 22.86 27.03
CA THR A 368 7.16 21.61 26.30
C THR A 368 8.45 20.89 25.90
N PHE A 369 9.49 21.62 25.53
CA PHE A 369 10.72 21.06 24.94
C PHE A 369 11.86 20.83 25.94
N THR A 370 11.84 21.44 27.13
CA THR A 370 12.83 21.22 28.19
C THR A 370 12.70 19.88 28.90
N GLY A 371 11.58 19.17 28.75
CA GLY A 371 11.32 17.86 29.37
C GLY A 371 11.85 16.63 28.63
N HIS A 372 12.46 16.76 27.45
CA HIS A 372 12.87 15.62 26.60
C HIS A 372 14.39 15.40 26.49
N ALA A 373 15.21 16.04 27.30
CA ALA A 373 16.67 15.85 27.30
C ALA A 373 17.12 14.57 28.06
N GLY A 374 16.23 13.74 28.53
CA GLY A 374 16.57 12.53 29.27
C GLY A 374 15.72 11.34 28.88
N GLY A 375 16.12 10.60 27.84
CA GLY A 375 15.55 9.28 27.61
C GLY A 375 15.37 8.86 26.16
N ARG A 376 16.45 8.82 25.39
CA ARG A 376 16.61 7.88 24.26
C ARG A 376 18.05 7.38 24.31
N ALA A 377 18.25 6.28 25.03
CA ALA A 377 19.40 5.39 24.89
C ALA A 377 18.88 4.12 24.18
#